data_4b40f8e92966e33012859604b6905129
#
_entry.id   4b40f8e92966e33012859604b6905129
#
_cell.length_a   1.000
_cell.length_b   1.000
_cell.length_c   1.000
_cell.angle_alpha   90.00
_cell.angle_beta   90.00
_cell.angle_gamma   90.00
#
_symmetry.space_group_name_H-M   'P 1'
#
loop_
_entity.id
_entity.type
_entity.pdbx_description
1 polymer ?
#
loop_
_entity_poly.entity_id
_entity_poly.type
_entity_poly.pdbx_seq_one_letter_code
_entity_poly.pdbx_strand_id
1 'polypeptide(L)'
;MQRRRLVLLSLIVALVCWSAPGWTQQPKPGGTLRLAMPGDMTFFNANQGPAPGYFTLWVGNNIFNSLLTMTPPPEWKVVPELATSWDVQDGGKTWVFHLAQGVKFHDGTDFNAQAAKWNIERILDPEVHSWVQPYYTAIDRVEAVDTYTLRVHMKEPFGSLDRALAGYFHGIPMASPKSFATYGKDWVQHPTGTGPFILKEWSPGERVVLEKNPQYFKSGLPYLDKLEVRIMKDPLTASTALRAGEIDFIARVPIQQVLVLEKTPGIRLATGPSMAPTVALLNLRVKPFDDVRARRAVGGYGINREELAKVGFYGRVQPLVSVLPPGVPDAINLNEMYPYSPEKAKQLLQELGYDEKNPLRFTILVGNQDATLADLATLIKNQMVKLGVEAKINLVDQTTWIDRFGAKHDFEMGVSNFGSLLDINMRSVSFFHGAQSDYAGINDPTLEALVLQWRRTLEPEGRKQISADIQRRLADQMEWVNVTGYPFYQAYRERVKNYRFYDQAYLFMEQVWLEK
;
A
#
# COMPACT_ATOMS: atom_id res chain seq x y z
N MET A 1 -60.66 64.83 -21.38
CA MET A 1 -61.11 63.86 -20.38
C MET A 1 -60.27 62.58 -20.53
N GLN A 2 -59.20 62.47 -19.80
CA GLN A 2 -58.25 61.34 -19.83
C GLN A 2 -58.57 60.40 -18.67
N ARG A 3 -58.89 59.12 -18.94
CA ARG A 3 -59.05 58.09 -17.93
C ARG A 3 -57.67 57.37 -17.74
N ARG A 4 -57.09 57.52 -16.56
CA ARG A 4 -55.91 56.75 -16.10
C ARG A 4 -56.35 55.35 -15.70
N ARG A 5 -55.79 54.34 -16.33
CA ARG A 5 -55.91 52.95 -15.88
C ARG A 5 -54.71 52.62 -14.95
N LEU A 6 -55.00 52.32 -13.69
CA LEU A 6 -54.07 51.70 -12.75
C LEU A 6 -53.88 50.21 -13.15
N VAL A 7 -52.64 49.83 -13.34
CA VAL A 7 -52.20 48.42 -13.47
C VAL A 7 -51.63 48.02 -12.12
N LEU A 8 -52.33 47.14 -11.41
CA LEU A 8 -51.83 46.44 -10.22
C LEU A 8 -50.85 45.34 -10.68
N LEU A 9 -49.56 45.49 -10.34
CA LEU A 9 -48.57 44.40 -10.43
C LEU A 9 -48.65 43.57 -9.15
N SER A 10 -49.14 42.33 -9.27
CA SER A 10 -49.11 41.35 -8.20
C SER A 10 -47.72 40.70 -8.20
N LEU A 11 -46.88 40.99 -7.18
CA LEU A 11 -45.63 40.27 -6.91
C LEU A 11 -45.95 38.89 -6.33
N ILE A 12 -45.77 37.83 -7.12
CA ILE A 12 -45.72 36.45 -6.61
C ILE A 12 -44.32 36.24 -6.07
N VAL A 13 -44.16 36.23 -4.73
CA VAL A 13 -42.94 35.77 -4.06
C VAL A 13 -42.95 34.27 -4.06
N ALA A 14 -42.20 33.67 -4.98
CA ALA A 14 -41.92 32.22 -4.96
C ALA A 14 -40.95 31.92 -3.79
N LEU A 15 -41.47 31.35 -2.70
CA LEU A 15 -40.64 30.74 -1.67
C LEU A 15 -39.93 29.50 -2.29
N VAL A 16 -38.68 29.71 -2.70
CA VAL A 16 -37.78 28.58 -2.99
C VAL A 16 -37.37 28.01 -1.65
N CYS A 17 -37.99 26.90 -1.24
CA CYS A 17 -37.49 26.07 -0.15
C CYS A 17 -36.13 25.54 -0.57
N TRP A 18 -35.05 26.18 -0.15
CA TRP A 18 -33.73 25.58 -0.13
C TRP A 18 -33.80 24.44 0.86
N SER A 19 -33.85 23.20 0.35
CA SER A 19 -33.51 22.03 1.13
C SER A 19 -32.07 22.23 1.61
N ALA A 20 -31.90 22.56 2.89
CA ALA A 20 -30.58 22.62 3.52
C ALA A 20 -29.88 21.27 3.31
N PRO A 21 -28.61 21.27 2.84
CA PRO A 21 -27.86 20.04 2.78
C PRO A 21 -27.82 19.45 4.18
N GLY A 22 -28.05 18.12 4.28
CA GLY A 22 -28.18 17.41 5.54
C GLY A 22 -27.07 17.83 6.52
N TRP A 23 -27.46 18.06 7.74
CA TRP A 23 -26.60 18.44 8.84
C TRP A 23 -25.48 17.41 8.98
N THR A 24 -24.30 17.72 8.49
CA THR A 24 -23.11 16.93 8.79
C THR A 24 -22.89 17.07 10.29
N GLN A 25 -23.05 15.97 11.01
CA GLN A 25 -22.79 15.95 12.46
C GLN A 25 -21.39 16.53 12.72
N GLN A 26 -21.33 17.53 13.59
CA GLN A 26 -20.04 18.10 13.97
C GLN A 26 -19.22 17.08 14.76
N PRO A 27 -17.91 16.97 14.46
CA PRO A 27 -17.03 16.09 15.21
C PRO A 27 -17.11 16.35 16.72
N LYS A 28 -17.21 15.29 17.52
CA LYS A 28 -17.23 15.37 18.98
C LYS A 28 -15.87 14.92 19.51
N PRO A 29 -15.08 15.82 20.08
CA PRO A 29 -13.82 15.44 20.71
C PRO A 29 -14.03 14.49 21.88
N GLY A 30 -13.06 13.61 22.09
CA GLY A 30 -12.99 12.71 23.22
C GLY A 30 -13.29 11.23 22.90
N GLY A 31 -13.04 10.40 23.88
CA GLY A 31 -13.33 8.98 23.85
C GLY A 31 -12.16 8.10 23.42
N THR A 32 -12.37 6.79 23.63
CA THR A 32 -11.41 5.74 23.29
C THR A 32 -11.95 4.90 22.15
N LEU A 33 -11.20 4.81 21.05
CA LEU A 33 -11.45 3.85 19.98
C LEU A 33 -10.73 2.54 20.31
N ARG A 34 -11.49 1.44 20.38
CA ARG A 34 -10.96 0.08 20.59
C ARG A 34 -10.86 -0.62 19.24
N LEU A 35 -9.65 -0.99 18.87
CA LEU A 35 -9.33 -1.54 17.55
C LEU A 35 -8.72 -2.93 17.71
N ALA A 36 -9.22 -3.91 16.95
CA ALA A 36 -8.59 -5.23 16.86
C ALA A 36 -7.60 -5.30 15.70
N MET A 37 -6.42 -5.86 15.97
CA MET A 37 -5.39 -6.23 14.99
C MET A 37 -5.14 -7.74 15.01
N PRO A 38 -4.98 -8.42 13.85
CA PRO A 38 -4.78 -9.87 13.82
C PRO A 38 -3.36 -10.33 14.17
N GLY A 39 -2.44 -9.41 14.39
CA GLY A 39 -1.06 -9.70 14.79
C GLY A 39 -0.41 -8.51 15.48
N ASP A 40 0.73 -8.76 16.08
CA ASP A 40 1.49 -7.77 16.84
C ASP A 40 2.60 -7.12 16.01
N MET A 41 3.09 -6.01 16.49
CA MET A 41 4.29 -5.36 15.98
C MET A 41 5.53 -6.00 16.62
N THR A 42 6.65 -5.86 15.90
CA THR A 42 7.95 -6.27 16.43
C THR A 42 8.79 -5.07 16.89
N PHE A 43 8.56 -3.91 16.27
CA PHE A 43 9.31 -2.67 16.51
C PHE A 43 8.63 -1.48 15.80
N PHE A 44 9.09 -0.27 16.14
CA PHE A 44 8.72 0.97 15.43
C PHE A 44 10.00 1.63 14.90
N ASN A 45 10.30 1.48 13.64
CA ASN A 45 11.57 1.95 13.10
C ASN A 45 11.49 3.15 12.13
N ALA A 46 10.29 3.69 11.89
CA ALA A 46 10.09 4.79 10.94
C ALA A 46 10.80 4.55 9.59
N ASN A 47 10.79 3.30 9.08
CA ASN A 47 11.53 2.82 7.91
C ASN A 47 13.06 2.89 8.01
N GLN A 48 13.61 3.13 9.20
CA GLN A 48 15.05 3.20 9.47
C GLN A 48 15.57 1.84 9.97
N GLY A 49 15.47 0.80 9.12
CA GLY A 49 15.84 -0.57 9.44
C GLY A 49 15.12 -1.57 8.52
N PRO A 50 15.00 -2.85 8.92
CA PRO A 50 14.35 -3.88 8.13
C PRO A 50 12.87 -3.57 7.88
N ALA A 51 12.30 -4.23 6.87
CA ALA A 51 10.89 -4.02 6.50
C ALA A 51 9.95 -4.28 7.68
N PRO A 52 9.10 -3.31 8.06
CA PRO A 52 8.10 -3.51 9.09
C PRO A 52 6.94 -4.35 8.53
N GLY A 53 6.29 -5.13 9.39
CA GLY A 53 5.00 -5.72 9.06
C GLY A 53 3.90 -4.67 8.98
N TYR A 54 2.77 -4.99 8.34
CA TYR A 54 1.62 -4.08 8.24
C TYR A 54 1.14 -3.56 9.59
N PHE A 55 1.23 -4.36 10.63
CA PHE A 55 0.79 -3.98 11.98
C PHE A 55 1.61 -2.81 12.54
N THR A 56 2.93 -2.82 12.32
CA THR A 56 3.81 -1.69 12.66
C THR A 56 3.42 -0.43 11.87
N LEU A 57 3.10 -0.57 10.58
CA LEU A 57 2.69 0.55 9.74
C LEU A 57 1.38 1.18 10.22
N TRP A 58 0.37 0.36 10.56
CA TRP A 58 -0.93 0.88 11.02
C TRP A 58 -0.84 1.68 12.31
N VAL A 59 -0.03 1.24 13.25
CA VAL A 59 0.21 2.00 14.48
C VAL A 59 1.12 3.20 14.21
N GLY A 60 2.18 3.01 13.43
CA GLY A 60 3.16 4.03 13.07
C GLY A 60 2.54 5.23 12.33
N ASN A 61 1.55 5.02 11.47
CA ASN A 61 0.80 6.09 10.79
C ASN A 61 0.13 7.08 11.76
N ASN A 62 -0.04 6.70 13.03
CA ASN A 62 -0.63 7.54 14.06
C ASN A 62 0.40 8.16 15.01
N ILE A 63 1.67 7.71 14.93
CA ILE A 63 2.79 8.21 15.75
C ILE A 63 3.68 9.18 14.98
N PHE A 64 3.86 8.92 13.68
CA PHE A 64 4.77 9.69 12.83
C PHE A 64 4.02 10.45 11.74
N ASN A 65 4.59 11.55 11.27
CA ASN A 65 4.24 12.21 10.01
C ASN A 65 5.43 12.16 9.05
N SER A 66 5.15 12.32 7.77
CA SER A 66 6.15 12.46 6.71
C SER A 66 6.21 13.92 6.22
N LEU A 67 7.14 14.25 5.32
CA LEU A 67 7.18 15.60 4.72
C LEU A 67 5.89 15.88 3.96
N LEU A 68 5.39 14.90 3.23
CA LEU A 68 4.16 14.95 2.44
C LEU A 68 3.27 13.78 2.81
N THR A 69 1.98 13.90 2.51
CA THR A 69 1.01 12.80 2.65
C THR A 69 0.14 12.72 1.40
N MET A 70 -0.84 11.83 1.41
CA MET A 70 -1.75 11.66 0.28
C MET A 70 -3.21 11.72 0.69
N THR A 71 -4.05 12.19 -0.24
CA THR A 71 -5.50 12.04 -0.10
C THR A 71 -5.91 10.58 -0.26
N PRO A 72 -7.03 10.17 0.34
CA PRO A 72 -7.57 8.82 0.12
C PRO A 72 -8.00 8.60 -1.33
N PRO A 73 -8.25 7.34 -1.73
CA PRO A 73 -8.81 7.04 -3.05
C PRO A 73 -10.15 7.76 -3.27
N PRO A 74 -10.53 8.06 -4.51
CA PRO A 74 -9.81 7.72 -5.75
C PRO A 74 -8.74 8.72 -6.17
N GLU A 75 -8.60 9.86 -5.49
CA GLU A 75 -7.75 10.97 -5.95
C GLU A 75 -6.26 10.68 -5.85
N TRP A 76 -5.80 10.06 -4.77
CA TRP A 76 -4.38 9.76 -4.50
C TRP A 76 -3.42 10.94 -4.80
N LYS A 77 -3.84 12.15 -4.40
CA LYS A 77 -3.04 13.36 -4.59
C LYS A 77 -2.02 13.50 -3.47
N VAL A 78 -0.79 13.79 -3.82
CA VAL A 78 0.23 14.24 -2.87
C VAL A 78 -0.17 15.63 -2.36
N VAL A 79 -0.17 15.77 -1.03
CA VAL A 79 -0.54 17.01 -0.35
C VAL A 79 0.47 17.34 0.75
N PRO A 80 0.58 18.61 1.16
CA PRO A 80 1.42 19.04 2.27
C PRO A 80 1.12 18.30 3.58
N GLU A 81 2.19 18.07 4.39
CA GLU A 81 2.08 17.64 5.77
C GLU A 81 3.11 18.37 6.64
N LEU A 82 4.31 17.81 6.89
CA LEU A 82 5.39 18.53 7.57
C LEU A 82 6.12 19.53 6.66
N ALA A 83 6.03 19.36 5.34
CA ALA A 83 6.34 20.40 4.38
C ALA A 83 5.04 21.07 3.93
N THR A 84 4.99 22.39 3.96
CA THR A 84 3.84 23.22 3.58
C THR A 84 3.76 23.46 2.08
N SER A 85 4.90 23.39 1.40
CA SER A 85 5.04 23.48 -0.06
C SER A 85 6.40 22.93 -0.50
N TRP A 86 6.56 22.72 -1.79
CA TRP A 86 7.84 22.34 -2.39
C TRP A 86 7.97 22.88 -3.81
N ASP A 87 9.22 23.09 -4.22
CA ASP A 87 9.61 23.54 -5.56
C ASP A 87 10.54 22.52 -6.20
N VAL A 88 10.38 22.35 -7.51
CA VAL A 88 11.26 21.50 -8.33
C VAL A 88 12.09 22.41 -9.24
N GLN A 89 13.41 22.33 -9.12
CA GLN A 89 14.37 23.19 -9.81
C GLN A 89 15.33 22.33 -10.64
N ASP A 90 16.13 22.97 -11.50
CA ASP A 90 17.20 22.36 -12.29
C ASP A 90 16.74 21.12 -13.08
N GLY A 91 15.51 21.19 -13.64
CA GLY A 91 14.95 20.07 -14.40
C GLY A 91 14.75 18.80 -13.58
N GLY A 92 14.41 18.90 -12.29
CA GLY A 92 14.17 17.77 -11.40
C GLY A 92 15.40 17.26 -10.65
N LYS A 93 16.51 17.98 -10.72
CA LYS A 93 17.73 17.66 -9.96
C LYS A 93 17.80 18.30 -8.58
N THR A 94 16.92 19.28 -8.31
CA THR A 94 16.87 19.97 -7.02
C THR A 94 15.43 20.09 -6.57
N TRP A 95 15.14 19.60 -5.36
CA TRP A 95 13.86 19.72 -4.70
C TRP A 95 14.02 20.56 -3.44
N VAL A 96 13.20 21.60 -3.29
CA VAL A 96 13.23 22.50 -2.13
C VAL A 96 11.90 22.37 -1.39
N PHE A 97 11.97 21.95 -0.13
CA PHE A 97 10.80 21.80 0.75
C PHE A 97 10.75 22.91 1.78
N HIS A 98 9.62 23.60 1.90
CA HIS A 98 9.36 24.59 2.93
C HIS A 98 8.61 23.93 4.09
N LEU A 99 9.23 23.90 5.26
CA LEU A 99 8.75 23.13 6.40
C LEU A 99 7.78 23.92 7.28
N ALA A 100 6.83 23.22 7.89
CA ALA A 100 5.91 23.77 8.88
C ALA A 100 6.68 24.27 10.11
N GLN A 101 6.32 25.45 10.61
CA GLN A 101 6.94 26.04 11.79
C GLN A 101 6.20 25.64 13.07
N GLY A 102 6.92 25.59 14.19
CA GLY A 102 6.36 25.30 15.51
C GLY A 102 5.95 23.86 15.74
N VAL A 103 6.29 22.94 14.84
CA VAL A 103 6.04 21.51 15.02
C VAL A 103 7.00 20.94 16.05
N LYS A 104 6.47 20.13 16.99
CA LYS A 104 7.26 19.44 18.02
C LYS A 104 7.20 17.93 17.83
N PHE A 105 8.32 17.27 18.08
CA PHE A 105 8.31 15.85 18.34
C PHE A 105 7.68 15.54 19.71
N HIS A 106 7.26 14.31 19.93
CA HIS A 106 6.65 13.87 21.19
C HIS A 106 7.54 14.05 22.42
N ASP A 107 8.87 14.17 22.23
CA ASP A 107 9.84 14.45 23.30
C ASP A 107 10.07 15.95 23.55
N GLY A 108 9.26 16.81 22.92
CA GLY A 108 9.28 18.26 23.05
C GLY A 108 10.34 18.97 22.20
N THR A 109 11.22 18.25 21.49
CA THR A 109 12.20 18.86 20.58
C THR A 109 11.54 19.41 19.32
N ASP A 110 12.15 20.40 18.69
CA ASP A 110 11.62 21.03 17.48
C ASP A 110 11.86 20.14 16.24
N PHE A 111 10.82 20.01 15.42
CA PHE A 111 10.98 19.58 14.04
C PHE A 111 11.45 20.75 13.18
N ASN A 112 12.53 20.56 12.45
CA ASN A 112 13.13 21.56 11.59
C ASN A 112 13.91 20.89 10.43
N ALA A 113 14.53 21.69 9.56
CA ALA A 113 15.26 21.19 8.40
C ALA A 113 16.44 20.27 8.78
N GLN A 114 17.07 20.51 9.92
CA GLN A 114 18.16 19.66 10.40
C GLN A 114 17.66 18.27 10.82
N ALA A 115 16.51 18.21 11.50
CA ALA A 115 15.87 16.95 11.85
C ALA A 115 15.39 16.18 10.61
N ALA A 116 14.81 16.88 9.63
CA ALA A 116 14.38 16.28 8.36
C ALA A 116 15.59 15.73 7.56
N LYS A 117 16.67 16.52 7.45
CA LYS A 117 17.93 16.09 6.85
C LYS A 117 18.46 14.80 7.52
N TRP A 118 18.54 14.77 8.84
CA TRP A 118 19.01 13.61 9.60
C TRP A 118 18.18 12.35 9.26
N ASN A 119 16.85 12.44 9.19
CA ASN A 119 16.00 11.30 8.85
C ASN A 119 16.27 10.77 7.44
N ILE A 120 16.44 11.65 6.47
CA ILE A 120 16.72 11.24 5.07
C ILE A 120 18.11 10.62 4.96
N GLU A 121 19.15 11.28 5.52
CA GLU A 121 20.54 10.78 5.49
C GLU A 121 20.65 9.42 6.17
N ARG A 122 19.92 9.22 7.26
CA ARG A 122 19.92 7.94 7.98
C ARG A 122 19.35 6.80 7.14
N ILE A 123 18.31 7.04 6.34
CA ILE A 123 17.79 6.02 5.41
C ILE A 123 18.79 5.69 4.31
N LEU A 124 19.57 6.67 3.88
CA LEU A 124 20.60 6.50 2.85
C LEU A 124 21.86 5.81 3.38
N ASP A 125 22.08 5.80 4.69
CA ASP A 125 23.23 5.15 5.33
C ASP A 125 23.12 3.62 5.18
N PRO A 126 24.09 2.96 4.51
CA PRO A 126 24.09 1.50 4.35
C PRO A 126 24.08 0.73 5.68
N GLU A 127 24.69 1.26 6.76
CA GLU A 127 24.74 0.61 8.07
C GLU A 127 23.37 0.52 8.75
N VAL A 128 22.40 1.33 8.32
CA VAL A 128 21.01 1.29 8.83
C VAL A 128 20.23 0.14 8.24
N HIS A 129 20.64 -0.40 7.08
CA HIS A 129 19.93 -1.45 6.36
C HIS A 129 18.45 -1.12 6.14
N SER A 130 18.15 0.14 5.79
CA SER A 130 16.79 0.57 5.55
C SER A 130 16.19 -0.13 4.33
N TRP A 131 15.08 -0.81 4.52
CA TRP A 131 14.38 -1.51 3.44
C TRP A 131 13.84 -0.56 2.35
N VAL A 132 13.65 0.72 2.68
CA VAL A 132 13.23 1.74 1.69
C VAL A 132 14.39 2.41 0.98
N GLN A 133 15.64 2.19 1.39
CA GLN A 133 16.82 2.78 0.76
C GLN A 133 16.83 2.65 -0.77
N PRO A 134 16.47 1.51 -1.40
CA PRO A 134 16.49 1.37 -2.85
C PRO A 134 15.62 2.38 -3.61
N TYR A 135 14.59 2.93 -2.98
CA TYR A 135 13.73 3.96 -3.58
C TYR A 135 14.36 5.36 -3.61
N TYR A 136 15.42 5.58 -2.80
CA TYR A 136 16.03 6.88 -2.57
C TYR A 136 17.49 6.97 -3.05
N THR A 137 18.02 5.96 -3.70
CA THR A 137 19.42 5.91 -4.20
C THR A 137 19.76 7.01 -5.20
N ALA A 138 18.76 7.62 -5.83
CA ALA A 138 18.90 8.78 -6.71
C ALA A 138 19.23 10.08 -5.94
N ILE A 139 19.04 10.14 -4.62
CA ILE A 139 19.46 11.29 -3.81
C ILE A 139 20.99 11.33 -3.77
N ASP A 140 21.56 12.52 -4.06
CA ASP A 140 22.98 12.81 -3.96
C ASP A 140 23.35 13.30 -2.56
N ARG A 141 22.70 14.39 -2.13
CA ARG A 141 22.89 14.99 -0.82
C ARG A 141 21.65 15.75 -0.35
N VAL A 142 21.59 15.99 0.95
CA VAL A 142 20.51 16.76 1.60
C VAL A 142 21.13 17.95 2.34
N GLU A 143 20.52 19.11 2.23
CA GLU A 143 21.00 20.36 2.83
C GLU A 143 19.87 21.02 3.63
N ALA A 144 20.14 21.33 4.90
CA ALA A 144 19.33 22.27 5.67
C ALA A 144 19.81 23.69 5.35
N VAL A 145 19.12 24.36 4.45
CA VAL A 145 19.50 25.71 3.95
C VAL A 145 19.34 26.73 5.07
N ASP A 146 18.25 26.62 5.79
CA ASP A 146 17.95 27.37 7.01
C ASP A 146 17.11 26.49 7.95
N THR A 147 16.52 27.08 9.00
CA THR A 147 15.74 26.33 10.01
C THR A 147 14.54 25.59 9.41
N TYR A 148 13.92 26.13 8.36
CA TYR A 148 12.66 25.60 7.79
C TYR A 148 12.72 25.40 6.28
N THR A 149 13.91 25.43 5.68
CA THR A 149 14.10 25.14 4.25
C THR A 149 15.06 23.97 4.09
N LEU A 150 14.53 22.87 3.54
CA LEU A 150 15.27 21.64 3.23
C LEU A 150 15.45 21.54 1.72
N ARG A 151 16.68 21.32 1.28
CA ARG A 151 17.01 21.10 -0.13
C ARG A 151 17.53 19.68 -0.33
N VAL A 152 16.96 18.97 -1.31
CA VAL A 152 17.38 17.61 -1.70
C VAL A 152 17.96 17.69 -3.11
N HIS A 153 19.21 17.31 -3.26
CA HIS A 153 19.90 17.26 -4.54
C HIS A 153 19.87 15.82 -5.07
N MET A 154 19.52 15.68 -6.33
CA MET A 154 19.43 14.39 -7.01
C MET A 154 20.65 14.20 -7.94
N LYS A 155 21.16 12.97 -8.04
CA LYS A 155 22.24 12.59 -8.99
C LYS A 155 21.81 12.79 -10.44
N GLU A 156 20.54 12.60 -10.72
CA GLU A 156 19.89 12.74 -12.03
C GLU A 156 18.47 13.28 -11.84
N PRO A 157 17.79 13.79 -12.89
CA PRO A 157 16.39 14.18 -12.78
C PRO A 157 15.53 13.07 -12.17
N PHE A 158 14.69 13.41 -11.20
CA PHE A 158 13.79 12.45 -10.55
C PHE A 158 12.41 13.08 -10.38
N GLY A 159 11.47 12.64 -11.22
CA GLY A 159 10.17 13.27 -11.39
C GLY A 159 9.10 12.90 -10.36
N SER A 160 9.40 12.01 -9.39
CA SER A 160 8.41 11.49 -8.44
C SER A 160 8.89 11.44 -6.99
N LEU A 161 9.82 12.33 -6.62
CA LEU A 161 10.31 12.39 -5.23
C LEU A 161 9.20 12.75 -4.25
N ASP A 162 8.26 13.59 -4.65
CA ASP A 162 7.07 13.94 -3.88
C ASP A 162 6.23 12.71 -3.54
N ARG A 163 5.95 11.85 -4.51
CA ARG A 163 5.22 10.58 -4.28
C ARG A 163 6.01 9.62 -3.40
N ALA A 164 7.32 9.51 -3.61
CA ALA A 164 8.17 8.67 -2.78
C ALA A 164 8.19 9.13 -1.31
N LEU A 165 8.20 10.45 -1.07
CA LEU A 165 8.19 11.03 0.28
C LEU A 165 6.79 11.08 0.91
N ALA A 166 5.72 10.84 0.14
CA ALA A 166 4.36 10.91 0.64
C ALA A 166 3.95 9.59 1.31
N GLY A 167 3.48 9.71 2.54
CA GLY A 167 2.97 8.59 3.31
C GLY A 167 4.04 7.81 4.07
N TYR A 168 3.59 6.73 4.70
CA TYR A 168 4.42 5.98 5.65
C TYR A 168 5.03 4.70 5.04
N PHE A 169 4.35 4.05 4.11
CA PHE A 169 4.77 2.70 3.67
C PHE A 169 6.15 2.70 3.00
N HIS A 170 6.34 3.50 1.96
CA HIS A 170 7.64 3.66 1.31
C HIS A 170 8.27 5.02 1.60
N GLY A 171 7.57 5.91 2.31
CA GLY A 171 8.03 7.24 2.65
C GLY A 171 9.07 7.25 3.78
N ILE A 172 9.44 8.44 4.16
CA ILE A 172 10.38 8.70 5.27
C ILE A 172 9.61 9.37 6.42
N PRO A 173 9.04 8.57 7.34
CA PRO A 173 8.43 9.11 8.55
C PRO A 173 9.49 9.79 9.41
N MET A 174 9.16 10.96 9.96
CA MET A 174 10.11 11.79 10.73
C MET A 174 10.14 11.33 12.18
N ALA A 175 11.28 10.77 12.61
CA ALA A 175 11.58 10.39 13.97
C ALA A 175 12.50 11.44 14.64
N SER A 176 12.38 11.56 15.98
CA SER A 176 13.22 12.47 16.76
C SER A 176 14.69 12.00 16.80
N PRO A 177 15.65 12.83 16.34
CA PRO A 177 17.07 12.53 16.51
C PRO A 177 17.48 12.38 17.97
N LYS A 178 16.84 13.11 18.90
CA LYS A 178 17.09 13.00 20.34
C LYS A 178 16.69 11.65 20.89
N SER A 179 15.55 11.10 20.46
CA SER A 179 15.11 9.76 20.88
C SER A 179 16.16 8.71 20.50
N PHE A 180 16.69 8.78 19.28
CA PHE A 180 17.77 7.90 18.85
C PHE A 180 19.04 8.08 19.70
N ALA A 181 19.45 9.32 19.97
CA ALA A 181 20.61 9.62 20.82
C ALA A 181 20.44 9.11 22.27
N THR A 182 19.19 9.11 22.76
CA THR A 182 18.86 8.67 24.13
C THR A 182 18.86 7.14 24.26
N TYR A 183 18.22 6.44 23.33
CA TYR A 183 17.94 5.01 23.45
C TYR A 183 18.85 4.13 22.59
N GLY A 184 19.67 4.71 21.70
CA GLY A 184 20.56 3.95 20.84
C GLY A 184 19.81 2.91 20.00
N LYS A 185 20.19 1.63 20.10
CA LYS A 185 19.52 0.54 19.37
C LYS A 185 18.11 0.25 19.83
N ASP A 186 17.76 0.61 21.06
CA ASP A 186 16.44 0.36 21.63
C ASP A 186 15.41 1.43 21.26
N TRP A 187 15.80 2.47 20.50
CA TRP A 187 14.93 3.55 20.05
C TRP A 187 13.68 3.04 19.30
N VAL A 188 13.79 1.90 18.63
CA VAL A 188 12.70 1.23 17.91
C VAL A 188 11.55 0.79 18.81
N GLN A 189 11.77 0.72 20.14
CA GLN A 189 10.76 0.45 21.15
C GLN A 189 10.24 1.75 21.80
N HIS A 190 10.86 2.90 21.52
CA HIS A 190 10.52 4.22 22.01
C HIS A 190 10.18 5.19 20.87
N PRO A 191 9.12 4.88 20.08
CA PRO A 191 8.80 5.67 18.89
C PRO A 191 8.44 7.10 19.28
N THR A 192 9.18 8.05 18.73
CA THR A 192 9.04 9.47 19.02
C THR A 192 8.91 10.22 17.70
N GLY A 193 7.68 10.45 17.27
CA GLY A 193 7.32 11.16 16.04
C GLY A 193 6.73 12.52 16.30
N THR A 194 6.08 13.08 15.28
CA THR A 194 5.34 14.33 15.33
C THR A 194 3.83 14.10 15.24
N GLY A 195 3.38 12.85 15.23
CA GLY A 195 2.02 12.43 14.88
C GLY A 195 0.96 12.79 15.92
N PRO A 196 -0.31 12.51 15.57
CA PRO A 196 -1.48 12.86 16.40
C PRO A 196 -1.56 12.10 17.71
N PHE A 197 -0.88 10.95 17.82
CA PHE A 197 -0.90 10.14 19.04
C PHE A 197 0.50 9.76 19.50
N ILE A 198 0.66 9.62 20.81
CA ILE A 198 1.90 9.27 21.51
C ILE A 198 1.76 7.86 22.06
N LEU A 199 2.79 7.01 21.88
CA LEU A 199 2.82 5.68 22.50
C LEU A 199 2.87 5.83 24.03
N LYS A 200 1.90 5.23 24.70
CA LYS A 200 1.80 5.20 26.16
C LYS A 200 2.18 3.85 26.75
N GLU A 201 1.71 2.79 26.08
CA GLU A 201 1.93 1.42 26.55
C GLU A 201 2.01 0.49 25.33
N TRP A 202 2.93 -0.46 25.41
CA TRP A 202 2.97 -1.61 24.53
C TRP A 202 3.22 -2.88 25.34
N SER A 203 2.20 -3.74 25.39
CA SER A 203 2.27 -5.08 25.98
C SER A 203 2.29 -6.09 24.84
N PRO A 204 3.46 -6.64 24.48
CA PRO A 204 3.60 -7.56 23.35
C PRO A 204 2.62 -8.74 23.41
N GLY A 205 1.94 -9.01 22.31
CA GLY A 205 0.93 -10.07 22.19
C GLY A 205 -0.45 -9.72 22.77
N GLU A 206 -0.61 -8.60 23.45
CA GLU A 206 -1.84 -8.20 24.10
C GLU A 206 -2.42 -6.91 23.53
N ARG A 207 -1.72 -5.78 23.73
CA ARG A 207 -2.25 -4.47 23.35
C ARG A 207 -1.20 -3.39 23.15
N VAL A 208 -1.62 -2.35 22.43
CA VAL A 208 -0.93 -1.05 22.35
C VAL A 208 -1.90 0.05 22.72
N VAL A 209 -1.43 1.01 23.50
CA VAL A 209 -2.21 2.18 23.89
C VAL A 209 -1.50 3.43 23.40
N LEU A 210 -2.23 4.20 22.59
CA LEU A 210 -1.79 5.52 22.14
C LEU A 210 -2.70 6.56 22.76
N GLU A 211 -2.12 7.64 23.30
CA GLU A 211 -2.83 8.81 23.84
C GLU A 211 -2.70 10.01 22.90
N LYS A 212 -3.71 10.87 22.91
CA LYS A 212 -3.72 12.11 22.15
C LYS A 212 -2.46 12.93 22.39
N ASN A 213 -1.84 13.41 21.31
CA ASN A 213 -0.77 14.41 21.36
C ASN A 213 -1.37 15.80 21.61
N PRO A 214 -1.21 16.40 22.80
CA PRO A 214 -1.77 17.72 23.10
C PRO A 214 -1.07 18.86 22.33
N GLN A 215 0.12 18.60 21.80
CA GLN A 215 0.91 19.54 21.02
C GLN A 215 0.87 19.26 19.51
N TYR A 216 -0.15 18.49 19.03
CA TYR A 216 -0.24 18.19 17.63
C TYR A 216 -0.42 19.44 16.78
N PHE A 217 0.37 19.59 15.74
CA PHE A 217 0.44 20.82 14.94
C PHE A 217 -0.81 21.12 14.12
N LYS A 218 -1.65 20.12 13.83
CA LYS A 218 -2.94 20.33 13.16
C LYS A 218 -4.00 20.70 14.22
N SER A 219 -4.41 21.97 14.26
CA SER A 219 -5.33 22.50 15.26
C SER A 219 -6.63 21.70 15.35
N GLY A 220 -7.06 21.40 16.58
CA GLY A 220 -8.29 20.67 16.87
C GLY A 220 -8.21 19.16 16.69
N LEU A 221 -7.10 18.63 16.20
CA LEU A 221 -6.87 17.20 16.02
C LEU A 221 -5.87 16.64 17.03
N PRO A 222 -5.86 15.31 17.25
CA PRO A 222 -6.91 14.37 16.87
C PRO A 222 -8.18 14.56 17.68
N TYR A 223 -9.33 14.06 17.19
CA TYR A 223 -10.59 14.14 17.96
C TYR A 223 -10.63 13.14 19.12
N LEU A 224 -10.11 11.93 18.93
CA LEU A 224 -10.07 10.89 19.96
C LEU A 224 -9.04 11.24 21.06
N ASP A 225 -9.34 10.86 22.31
CA ASP A 225 -8.38 10.94 23.41
C ASP A 225 -7.39 9.77 23.38
N LYS A 226 -7.85 8.59 22.90
CA LYS A 226 -7.09 7.35 23.01
C LYS A 226 -7.41 6.39 21.87
N LEU A 227 -6.38 5.67 21.40
CA LEU A 227 -6.51 4.46 20.60
C LEU A 227 -6.04 3.27 21.47
N GLU A 228 -6.89 2.28 21.66
CA GLU A 228 -6.55 1.01 22.29
C GLU A 228 -6.57 -0.09 21.22
N VAL A 229 -5.38 -0.52 20.83
CA VAL A 229 -5.19 -1.58 19.83
C VAL A 229 -5.05 -2.90 20.56
N ARG A 230 -5.97 -3.84 20.35
CA ARG A 230 -5.96 -5.18 20.91
C ARG A 230 -5.46 -6.20 19.90
N ILE A 231 -4.56 -7.07 20.31
CA ILE A 231 -4.06 -8.14 19.45
C ILE A 231 -5.04 -9.31 19.51
N MET A 232 -5.81 -9.50 18.44
CA MET A 232 -6.84 -10.53 18.34
C MET A 232 -6.56 -11.40 17.10
N LYS A 233 -5.81 -12.49 17.29
CA LYS A 233 -5.32 -13.33 16.19
C LYS A 233 -6.45 -14.12 15.50
N ASP A 234 -7.46 -14.52 16.26
CA ASP A 234 -8.59 -15.27 15.72
C ASP A 234 -9.65 -14.32 15.12
N PRO A 235 -9.95 -14.41 13.82
CA PRO A 235 -10.89 -13.51 13.15
C PRO A 235 -12.33 -13.67 13.61
N LEU A 236 -12.73 -14.85 14.07
CA LEU A 236 -14.09 -15.09 14.56
C LEU A 236 -14.29 -14.40 15.91
N THR A 237 -13.30 -14.50 16.80
CA THR A 237 -13.28 -13.78 18.08
C THR A 237 -13.36 -12.27 17.85
N ALA A 238 -12.56 -11.71 16.93
CA ALA A 238 -12.59 -10.28 16.61
C ALA A 238 -13.98 -9.86 16.06
N SER A 239 -14.56 -10.65 15.15
CA SER A 239 -15.88 -10.38 14.59
C SER A 239 -16.98 -10.43 15.64
N THR A 240 -16.89 -11.36 16.60
CA THR A 240 -17.83 -11.49 17.71
C THR A 240 -17.71 -10.29 18.66
N ALA A 241 -16.51 -9.89 19.04
CA ALA A 241 -16.24 -8.72 19.88
C ALA A 241 -16.75 -7.41 19.23
N LEU A 242 -16.60 -7.25 17.92
CA LEU A 242 -17.15 -6.11 17.16
C LEU A 242 -18.68 -6.07 17.24
N ARG A 243 -19.35 -7.21 17.05
CA ARG A 243 -20.81 -7.33 17.12
C ARG A 243 -21.33 -7.10 18.53
N ALA A 244 -20.63 -7.58 19.54
CA ALA A 244 -20.96 -7.36 20.97
C ALA A 244 -20.68 -5.91 21.43
N GLY A 245 -19.89 -5.13 20.67
CA GLY A 245 -19.51 -3.76 21.06
C GLY A 245 -18.36 -3.68 22.03
N GLU A 246 -17.61 -4.74 22.22
CA GLU A 246 -16.38 -4.77 23.04
C GLU A 246 -15.22 -4.06 22.35
N ILE A 247 -15.23 -4.04 21.00
CA ILE A 247 -14.35 -3.26 20.15
C ILE A 247 -15.18 -2.43 19.16
N ASP A 248 -14.56 -1.41 18.58
CA ASP A 248 -15.20 -0.46 17.65
C ASP A 248 -14.75 -0.66 16.21
N PHE A 249 -13.59 -1.30 16.00
CA PHE A 249 -12.94 -1.40 14.69
C PHE A 249 -12.13 -2.70 14.56
N ILE A 250 -12.13 -3.31 13.37
CA ILE A 250 -11.23 -4.42 12.98
C ILE A 250 -10.38 -3.94 11.82
N ALA A 251 -9.07 -3.92 11.99
CA ALA A 251 -8.13 -3.39 11.02
C ALA A 251 -7.96 -4.27 9.77
N ARG A 252 -8.24 -5.58 9.88
CA ARG A 252 -8.23 -6.51 8.75
C ARG A 252 -9.29 -7.59 8.94
N VAL A 253 -10.20 -7.69 8.00
CA VAL A 253 -11.27 -8.69 7.99
C VAL A 253 -11.03 -9.69 6.87
N PRO A 254 -10.82 -10.99 7.16
CA PRO A 254 -10.75 -12.02 6.13
C PRO A 254 -12.05 -12.13 5.34
N ILE A 255 -11.93 -12.50 4.07
CA ILE A 255 -13.07 -12.50 3.14
C ILE A 255 -14.27 -13.35 3.63
N GLN A 256 -14.01 -14.43 4.35
CA GLN A 256 -15.05 -15.29 4.94
C GLN A 256 -15.87 -14.54 6.00
N GLN A 257 -15.24 -13.66 6.79
CA GLN A 257 -15.92 -12.84 7.80
C GLN A 257 -16.63 -11.63 7.18
N VAL A 258 -16.17 -11.13 6.04
CA VAL A 258 -16.83 -10.04 5.30
C VAL A 258 -18.26 -10.42 4.98
N LEU A 259 -18.51 -11.66 4.52
CA LEU A 259 -19.84 -12.15 4.14
C LEU A 259 -20.84 -12.16 5.32
N VAL A 260 -20.35 -12.27 6.54
CA VAL A 260 -21.14 -12.21 7.78
C VAL A 260 -21.35 -10.77 8.23
N LEU A 261 -20.28 -9.99 8.32
CA LEU A 261 -20.30 -8.62 8.86
C LEU A 261 -21.08 -7.66 7.95
N GLU A 262 -21.06 -7.88 6.64
CA GLU A 262 -21.82 -7.09 5.66
C GLU A 262 -23.34 -7.10 5.92
N LYS A 263 -23.84 -8.19 6.48
CA LYS A 263 -25.27 -8.39 6.81
C LYS A 263 -25.59 -8.05 8.27
N THR A 264 -24.59 -7.62 9.06
CA THR A 264 -24.78 -7.35 10.48
C THR A 264 -25.23 -5.90 10.69
N PRO A 265 -26.43 -5.64 11.26
CA PRO A 265 -26.87 -4.28 11.56
C PRO A 265 -25.90 -3.53 12.47
N GLY A 266 -25.70 -2.25 12.21
CA GLY A 266 -24.80 -1.40 13.02
C GLY A 266 -23.31 -1.58 12.75
N ILE A 267 -22.95 -2.43 11.78
CA ILE A 267 -21.58 -2.61 11.29
C ILE A 267 -21.46 -2.06 9.87
N ARG A 268 -20.34 -1.40 9.61
CA ARG A 268 -19.95 -0.92 8.29
C ARG A 268 -18.65 -1.58 7.86
N LEU A 269 -18.57 -1.90 6.58
CA LEU A 269 -17.32 -2.34 5.94
C LEU A 269 -16.65 -1.13 5.26
N ALA A 270 -15.34 -1.04 5.40
CA ALA A 270 -14.51 -0.15 4.62
C ALA A 270 -13.65 -0.98 3.67
N THR A 271 -13.66 -0.61 2.41
CA THR A 271 -12.88 -1.20 1.33
C THR A 271 -12.74 -0.17 0.20
N GLY A 272 -11.83 -0.41 -0.70
CA GLY A 272 -11.62 0.43 -1.88
C GLY A 272 -11.11 -0.38 -3.07
N PRO A 273 -10.80 0.26 -4.18
CA PRO A 273 -10.15 -0.38 -5.31
C PRO A 273 -8.88 -1.08 -4.84
N SER A 274 -8.62 -2.29 -5.36
CA SER A 274 -7.41 -3.02 -5.02
C SER A 274 -6.17 -2.24 -5.47
N MET A 275 -5.25 -2.00 -4.54
CA MET A 275 -3.94 -1.42 -4.77
C MET A 275 -2.82 -2.47 -4.71
N ALA A 276 -3.15 -3.67 -4.28
CA ALA A 276 -2.25 -4.79 -4.11
C ALA A 276 -2.59 -5.91 -5.10
N PRO A 277 -1.61 -6.47 -5.82
CA PRO A 277 -1.83 -7.62 -6.67
C PRO A 277 -1.66 -8.93 -5.91
N THR A 278 -2.41 -9.95 -6.35
CA THR A 278 -2.06 -11.35 -6.14
C THR A 278 -1.23 -11.82 -7.32
N VAL A 279 -0.14 -12.51 -7.07
CA VAL A 279 0.79 -12.99 -8.09
C VAL A 279 0.93 -14.51 -8.06
N ALA A 280 1.19 -15.09 -9.22
CA ALA A 280 1.74 -16.43 -9.41
C ALA A 280 3.08 -16.27 -10.13
N LEU A 281 4.08 -15.74 -9.39
CA LEU A 281 5.34 -15.29 -9.94
C LEU A 281 6.18 -16.47 -10.40
N LEU A 282 6.64 -16.46 -11.65
CA LEU A 282 7.55 -17.45 -12.22
C LEU A 282 9.00 -17.00 -11.98
N ASN A 283 9.87 -17.92 -11.62
CA ASN A 283 11.29 -17.65 -11.49
C ASN A 283 11.97 -17.80 -12.85
N LEU A 284 12.34 -16.69 -13.46
CA LEU A 284 12.93 -16.62 -14.79
C LEU A 284 14.38 -17.15 -14.84
N ARG A 285 14.99 -17.41 -13.67
CA ARG A 285 16.34 -17.98 -13.58
C ARG A 285 16.37 -19.50 -13.81
N VAL A 286 15.20 -20.17 -13.74
CA VAL A 286 15.09 -21.61 -13.82
C VAL A 286 14.29 -22.07 -15.05
N LYS A 287 14.72 -23.18 -15.63
CA LYS A 287 13.97 -23.80 -16.74
C LYS A 287 12.64 -24.38 -16.25
N PRO A 288 11.58 -24.27 -17.09
CA PRO A 288 11.60 -23.71 -18.46
C PRO A 288 11.24 -22.22 -18.49
N PHE A 289 11.14 -21.54 -17.34
CA PHE A 289 10.63 -20.17 -17.24
C PHE A 289 11.63 -19.09 -17.70
N ASP A 290 12.86 -19.49 -18.06
CA ASP A 290 13.78 -18.67 -18.84
C ASP A 290 13.28 -18.42 -20.29
N ASP A 291 12.42 -19.30 -20.82
CA ASP A 291 11.79 -19.14 -22.14
C ASP A 291 10.41 -18.45 -22.02
N VAL A 292 10.22 -17.39 -22.81
CA VAL A 292 8.97 -16.62 -22.83
C VAL A 292 7.76 -17.46 -23.24
N ARG A 293 7.94 -18.50 -24.08
CA ARG A 293 6.85 -19.38 -24.50
C ARG A 293 6.32 -20.18 -23.29
N ALA A 294 7.21 -20.69 -22.42
CA ALA A 294 6.83 -21.36 -21.20
C ALA A 294 6.07 -20.41 -20.24
N ARG A 295 6.56 -19.18 -20.10
CA ARG A 295 5.88 -18.18 -19.28
C ARG A 295 4.49 -17.83 -19.80
N ARG A 296 4.37 -17.61 -21.12
CA ARG A 296 3.07 -17.37 -21.78
C ARG A 296 2.13 -18.56 -21.68
N ALA A 297 2.66 -19.78 -21.80
CA ALA A 297 1.86 -21.00 -21.63
C ALA A 297 1.30 -21.13 -20.22
N VAL A 298 2.18 -21.08 -19.20
CA VAL A 298 1.79 -21.29 -17.80
C VAL A 298 1.15 -20.05 -17.20
N GLY A 299 1.84 -18.91 -17.23
CA GLY A 299 1.41 -17.65 -16.58
C GLY A 299 0.38 -16.85 -17.38
N GLY A 300 0.43 -16.95 -18.71
CA GLY A 300 -0.47 -16.25 -19.62
C GLY A 300 -1.78 -17.00 -19.85
N TYR A 301 -1.76 -17.96 -20.78
CA TYR A 301 -2.96 -18.68 -21.24
C TYR A 301 -3.42 -19.79 -20.31
N GLY A 302 -2.53 -20.31 -19.44
CA GLY A 302 -2.80 -21.45 -18.56
C GLY A 302 -3.55 -21.09 -17.29
N ILE A 303 -3.54 -19.84 -16.87
CA ILE A 303 -4.23 -19.39 -15.66
C ILE A 303 -5.58 -18.78 -16.01
N ASN A 304 -6.66 -19.41 -15.51
CA ASN A 304 -8.02 -18.86 -15.55
C ASN A 304 -8.19 -17.83 -14.43
N ARG A 305 -7.88 -16.58 -14.71
CA ARG A 305 -7.95 -15.46 -13.75
C ARG A 305 -9.38 -15.18 -13.29
N GLU A 306 -10.37 -15.38 -14.16
CA GLU A 306 -11.80 -15.24 -13.84
C GLU A 306 -12.21 -16.27 -12.77
N GLU A 307 -11.77 -17.52 -12.92
CA GLU A 307 -12.05 -18.58 -11.94
C GLU A 307 -11.38 -18.26 -10.59
N LEU A 308 -10.13 -17.76 -10.58
CA LEU A 308 -9.44 -17.34 -9.37
C LEU A 308 -10.18 -16.19 -8.67
N ALA A 309 -10.63 -15.19 -9.41
CA ALA A 309 -11.40 -14.08 -8.86
C ALA A 309 -12.75 -14.55 -8.29
N LYS A 310 -13.47 -15.40 -9.03
CA LYS A 310 -14.80 -15.87 -8.66
C LYS A 310 -14.79 -16.85 -7.49
N VAL A 311 -13.87 -17.83 -7.52
CA VAL A 311 -13.82 -18.90 -6.51
C VAL A 311 -12.98 -18.49 -5.31
N GLY A 312 -11.75 -17.99 -5.53
CA GLY A 312 -10.83 -17.63 -4.47
C GLY A 312 -11.26 -16.39 -3.68
N PHE A 313 -11.92 -15.44 -4.34
CA PHE A 313 -12.32 -14.16 -3.73
C PHE A 313 -13.84 -13.88 -3.80
N TYR A 314 -14.66 -14.90 -4.05
CA TYR A 314 -16.14 -14.76 -4.13
C TYR A 314 -16.60 -13.67 -5.12
N GLY A 315 -15.86 -13.46 -6.21
CA GLY A 315 -16.15 -12.42 -7.21
C GLY A 315 -15.90 -10.98 -6.75
N ARG A 316 -15.18 -10.78 -5.66
CA ARG A 316 -14.97 -9.44 -5.08
C ARG A 316 -13.70 -8.74 -5.55
N VAL A 317 -12.96 -9.35 -6.44
CA VAL A 317 -11.78 -8.77 -7.10
C VAL A 317 -11.90 -8.96 -8.60
N GLN A 318 -11.07 -8.23 -9.34
CA GLN A 318 -10.99 -8.34 -10.79
C GLN A 318 -9.80 -9.23 -11.20
N PRO A 319 -9.90 -9.95 -12.32
CA PRO A 319 -8.75 -10.53 -13.01
C PRO A 319 -7.70 -9.46 -13.29
N LEU A 320 -6.43 -9.84 -13.26
CA LEU A 320 -5.34 -8.89 -13.42
C LEU A 320 -4.18 -9.48 -14.23
N VAL A 321 -3.90 -8.91 -15.39
CA VAL A 321 -2.70 -9.18 -16.20
C VAL A 321 -1.66 -8.09 -16.01
N SER A 322 -2.09 -6.83 -15.97
CA SER A 322 -1.20 -5.69 -15.75
C SER A 322 -0.47 -5.77 -14.41
N VAL A 323 0.75 -5.25 -14.36
CA VAL A 323 1.52 -5.17 -13.11
C VAL A 323 0.89 -4.20 -12.09
N LEU A 324 0.15 -3.19 -12.54
CA LEU A 324 -0.57 -2.26 -11.67
C LEU A 324 -2.04 -2.68 -11.52
N PRO A 325 -2.51 -2.90 -10.27
CA PRO A 325 -3.92 -3.09 -9.99
C PRO A 325 -4.78 -1.87 -10.34
N PRO A 326 -6.09 -2.05 -10.63
CA PRO A 326 -6.97 -0.97 -11.08
C PRO A 326 -7.12 0.24 -10.14
N GLY A 327 -6.80 0.07 -8.85
CA GLY A 327 -6.81 1.16 -7.87
C GLY A 327 -5.58 2.07 -7.93
N VAL A 328 -4.54 1.67 -8.63
CA VAL A 328 -3.29 2.44 -8.78
C VAL A 328 -3.44 3.46 -9.90
N PRO A 329 -3.04 4.71 -9.71
CA PRO A 329 -2.97 5.68 -10.81
C PRO A 329 -2.15 5.15 -11.99
N ASP A 330 -2.55 5.50 -13.21
CA ASP A 330 -1.93 5.08 -14.47
C ASP A 330 -2.00 3.55 -14.78
N ALA A 331 -2.78 2.77 -14.02
CA ALA A 331 -3.05 1.38 -14.35
C ALA A 331 -3.80 1.27 -15.68
N ILE A 332 -3.38 0.31 -16.52
CA ILE A 332 -4.07 -0.02 -17.77
C ILE A 332 -4.63 -1.44 -17.72
N ASN A 333 -5.75 -1.66 -18.39
CA ASN A 333 -6.35 -2.99 -18.50
C ASN A 333 -5.67 -3.76 -19.66
N LEU A 334 -5.04 -4.88 -19.32
CA LEU A 334 -4.37 -5.78 -20.27
C LEU A 334 -4.97 -7.19 -20.25
N ASN A 335 -6.14 -7.40 -19.65
CA ASN A 335 -6.72 -8.74 -19.45
C ASN A 335 -7.00 -9.47 -20.76
N GLU A 336 -7.29 -8.75 -21.84
CA GLU A 336 -7.55 -9.32 -23.15
C GLU A 336 -6.28 -9.87 -23.84
N MET A 337 -5.08 -9.53 -23.38
CA MET A 337 -3.84 -10.06 -23.95
C MET A 337 -3.70 -11.58 -23.74
N TYR A 338 -4.23 -12.08 -22.63
CA TYR A 338 -4.11 -13.50 -22.24
C TYR A 338 -5.46 -14.08 -21.82
N PRO A 339 -6.40 -14.26 -22.76
CA PRO A 339 -7.62 -15.01 -22.49
C PRO A 339 -7.24 -16.45 -22.11
N TYR A 340 -7.93 -17.01 -21.12
CA TYR A 340 -7.71 -18.40 -20.74
C TYR A 340 -7.91 -19.35 -21.92
N SER A 341 -6.87 -20.07 -22.30
CA SER A 341 -6.88 -21.03 -23.41
C SER A 341 -5.91 -22.19 -23.14
N PRO A 342 -6.42 -23.27 -22.53
CA PRO A 342 -5.62 -24.49 -22.32
C PRO A 342 -5.02 -25.05 -23.62
N GLU A 343 -5.72 -24.92 -24.73
CA GLU A 343 -5.28 -25.40 -26.05
C GLU A 343 -4.04 -24.64 -26.52
N LYS A 344 -4.07 -23.32 -26.43
CA LYS A 344 -2.92 -22.47 -26.80
C LYS A 344 -1.74 -22.67 -25.84
N ALA A 345 -2.02 -22.86 -24.54
CA ALA A 345 -1.00 -23.19 -23.56
C ALA A 345 -0.32 -24.52 -23.89
N LYS A 346 -1.09 -25.59 -24.18
CA LYS A 346 -0.55 -26.89 -24.59
C LYS A 346 0.30 -26.79 -25.86
N GLN A 347 -0.17 -26.04 -26.86
CA GLN A 347 0.61 -25.84 -28.10
C GLN A 347 1.98 -25.25 -27.80
N LEU A 348 2.07 -24.20 -26.98
CA LEU A 348 3.34 -23.57 -26.62
C LEU A 348 4.24 -24.52 -25.82
N LEU A 349 3.67 -25.37 -24.95
CA LEU A 349 4.42 -26.37 -24.21
C LEU A 349 4.95 -27.47 -25.14
N GLN A 350 4.16 -27.90 -26.12
CA GLN A 350 4.59 -28.90 -27.13
C GLN A 350 5.74 -28.36 -27.99
N GLU A 351 5.73 -27.09 -28.37
CA GLU A 351 6.85 -26.42 -29.07
C GLU A 351 8.16 -26.44 -28.26
N LEU A 352 8.05 -26.61 -26.92
CA LEU A 352 9.18 -26.73 -26.00
C LEU A 352 9.52 -28.20 -25.66
N GLY A 353 8.81 -29.17 -26.26
CA GLY A 353 9.03 -30.60 -26.05
C GLY A 353 8.32 -31.19 -24.84
N TYR A 354 7.33 -30.47 -24.27
CA TYR A 354 6.49 -30.97 -23.17
C TYR A 354 5.17 -31.51 -23.71
N ASP A 355 4.87 -32.79 -23.41
CA ASP A 355 3.65 -33.47 -23.81
C ASP A 355 3.22 -34.50 -22.76
N GLU A 356 2.29 -35.38 -23.06
CA GLU A 356 1.80 -36.41 -22.14
C GLU A 356 2.89 -37.43 -21.74
N LYS A 357 3.91 -37.65 -22.60
CA LYS A 357 5.02 -38.57 -22.32
C LYS A 357 6.15 -37.89 -21.56
N ASN A 358 6.28 -36.60 -21.74
CA ASN A 358 7.27 -35.76 -21.09
C ASN A 358 6.60 -34.52 -20.48
N PRO A 359 5.76 -34.66 -19.41
CA PRO A 359 5.03 -33.52 -18.84
C PRO A 359 5.97 -32.53 -18.17
N LEU A 360 5.66 -31.25 -18.31
CA LEU A 360 6.30 -30.22 -17.51
C LEU A 360 6.01 -30.47 -16.03
N ARG A 361 7.06 -30.40 -15.19
CA ARG A 361 6.96 -30.54 -13.72
C ARG A 361 7.55 -29.34 -13.04
N PHE A 362 6.83 -28.81 -12.05
CA PHE A 362 7.35 -27.76 -11.17
C PHE A 362 6.62 -27.70 -9.83
N THR A 363 7.19 -26.92 -8.88
CA THR A 363 6.60 -26.69 -7.57
C THR A 363 6.00 -25.29 -7.47
N ILE A 364 4.89 -25.18 -6.73
CA ILE A 364 4.23 -23.94 -6.36
C ILE A 364 4.54 -23.69 -4.89
N LEU A 365 5.42 -22.73 -4.61
CA LEU A 365 5.74 -22.29 -3.27
C LEU A 365 4.67 -21.32 -2.77
N VAL A 366 4.12 -21.57 -1.58
CA VAL A 366 3.14 -20.70 -0.94
C VAL A 366 3.30 -20.73 0.58
N GLY A 367 3.13 -19.59 1.23
CA GLY A 367 3.17 -19.48 2.70
C GLY A 367 1.83 -19.86 3.33
N ASN A 368 1.86 -20.41 4.54
CA ASN A 368 0.67 -20.85 5.29
C ASN A 368 0.00 -19.75 6.12
N GLN A 369 0.57 -18.53 6.11
CA GLN A 369 0.06 -17.38 6.86
C GLN A 369 -1.24 -16.79 6.30
N ASP A 370 -1.60 -17.13 5.05
CA ASP A 370 -2.83 -16.69 4.41
C ASP A 370 -3.50 -17.87 3.68
N ALA A 371 -4.57 -18.38 4.28
CA ALA A 371 -5.32 -19.51 3.73
C ALA A 371 -5.85 -19.24 2.31
N THR A 372 -6.20 -17.99 2.00
CA THR A 372 -6.68 -17.62 0.67
C THR A 372 -5.63 -17.86 -0.41
N LEU A 373 -4.35 -17.57 -0.10
CA LEU A 373 -3.25 -17.81 -1.05
C LEU A 373 -2.99 -19.31 -1.25
N ALA A 374 -3.14 -20.13 -0.20
CA ALA A 374 -3.04 -21.59 -0.30
C ALA A 374 -4.18 -22.18 -1.16
N ASP A 375 -5.41 -21.67 -1.01
CA ASP A 375 -6.56 -22.02 -1.85
C ASP A 375 -6.32 -21.65 -3.31
N LEU A 376 -5.80 -20.44 -3.57
CA LEU A 376 -5.43 -20.01 -4.93
C LEU A 376 -4.34 -20.88 -5.55
N ALA A 377 -3.31 -21.26 -4.78
CA ALA A 377 -2.29 -22.21 -5.26
C ALA A 377 -2.92 -23.55 -5.65
N THR A 378 -3.92 -24.02 -4.90
CA THR A 378 -4.67 -25.23 -5.22
C THR A 378 -5.49 -25.09 -6.50
N LEU A 379 -6.18 -23.98 -6.70
CA LEU A 379 -6.91 -23.69 -7.94
C LEU A 379 -5.94 -23.62 -9.14
N ILE A 380 -4.81 -22.94 -9.01
CA ILE A 380 -3.79 -22.85 -10.07
C ILE A 380 -3.27 -24.26 -10.40
N LYS A 381 -2.91 -25.07 -9.39
CA LYS A 381 -2.49 -26.46 -9.61
C LYS A 381 -3.53 -27.26 -10.42
N ASN A 382 -4.81 -27.13 -10.07
CA ASN A 382 -5.89 -27.83 -10.79
C ASN A 382 -6.03 -27.35 -12.25
N GLN A 383 -5.76 -26.08 -12.52
CA GLN A 383 -5.71 -25.54 -13.88
C GLN A 383 -4.50 -26.10 -14.66
N MET A 384 -3.34 -26.28 -14.02
CA MET A 384 -2.15 -26.87 -14.64
C MET A 384 -2.41 -28.32 -15.11
N VAL A 385 -3.20 -29.10 -14.37
CA VAL A 385 -3.60 -30.46 -14.79
C VAL A 385 -4.29 -30.44 -16.16
N LYS A 386 -5.11 -29.45 -16.45
CA LYS A 386 -5.79 -29.30 -17.77
C LYS A 386 -4.80 -29.07 -18.91
N LEU A 387 -3.59 -28.61 -18.61
CA LEU A 387 -2.50 -28.41 -19.58
C LEU A 387 -1.62 -29.65 -19.77
N GLY A 388 -1.82 -30.72 -18.98
CA GLY A 388 -0.88 -31.85 -18.91
C GLY A 388 0.37 -31.54 -18.06
N VAL A 389 0.30 -30.53 -17.20
CA VAL A 389 1.41 -30.11 -16.33
C VAL A 389 1.23 -30.72 -14.93
N GLU A 390 2.31 -31.26 -14.39
CA GLU A 390 2.36 -31.86 -13.05
C GLU A 390 2.92 -30.83 -12.03
N ALA A 391 2.05 -29.96 -11.50
CA ALA A 391 2.42 -29.02 -10.46
C ALA A 391 2.23 -29.60 -9.05
N LYS A 392 3.20 -29.37 -8.14
CA LYS A 392 3.12 -29.75 -6.72
C LYS A 392 3.13 -28.54 -5.83
N ILE A 393 2.25 -28.50 -4.81
CA ILE A 393 2.23 -27.41 -3.82
C ILE A 393 3.27 -27.71 -2.74
N ASN A 394 4.08 -26.70 -2.44
CA ASN A 394 4.99 -26.66 -1.32
C ASN A 394 4.52 -25.57 -0.35
N LEU A 395 3.71 -25.96 0.64
CA LEU A 395 3.19 -25.09 1.68
C LEU A 395 4.21 -25.01 2.83
N VAL A 396 4.68 -23.80 3.13
CA VAL A 396 5.73 -23.57 4.13
C VAL A 396 5.28 -22.51 5.14
N ASP A 397 5.95 -22.46 6.30
CA ASP A 397 5.76 -21.36 7.26
C ASP A 397 6.30 -20.02 6.71
N GLN A 398 5.88 -18.91 7.35
CA GLN A 398 6.23 -17.57 6.89
C GLN A 398 7.74 -17.31 6.85
N THR A 399 8.50 -17.79 7.82
CA THR A 399 9.96 -17.58 7.88
C THR A 399 10.65 -18.29 6.73
N THR A 400 10.29 -19.56 6.51
CA THR A 400 10.76 -20.35 5.37
C THR A 400 10.35 -19.75 4.04
N TRP A 401 9.13 -19.19 3.95
CA TRP A 401 8.67 -18.51 2.75
C TRP A 401 9.50 -17.26 2.42
N ILE A 402 9.75 -16.39 3.43
CA ILE A 402 10.58 -15.20 3.27
C ILE A 402 12.00 -15.57 2.82
N ASP A 403 12.60 -16.59 3.44
CA ASP A 403 13.95 -17.05 3.09
C ASP A 403 14.01 -17.58 1.66
N ARG A 404 13.12 -18.51 1.30
CA ARG A 404 13.14 -19.15 -0.02
C ARG A 404 12.70 -18.21 -1.15
N PHE A 405 11.58 -17.53 -0.97
CA PHE A 405 11.03 -16.62 -1.99
C PHE A 405 11.81 -15.31 -2.06
N GLY A 406 12.05 -14.68 -0.91
CA GLY A 406 12.59 -13.32 -0.83
C GLY A 406 14.11 -13.23 -0.86
N ALA A 407 14.81 -14.09 -0.13
CA ALA A 407 16.26 -14.00 0.01
C ALA A 407 17.03 -14.92 -0.93
N LYS A 408 16.62 -16.19 -1.05
CA LYS A 408 17.34 -17.21 -1.85
C LYS A 408 16.82 -17.35 -3.28
N HIS A 409 15.60 -16.87 -3.56
CA HIS A 409 14.89 -17.07 -4.83
C HIS A 409 14.81 -18.58 -5.21
N ASP A 410 14.63 -19.43 -4.19
CA ASP A 410 14.55 -20.89 -4.32
C ASP A 410 13.09 -21.31 -4.52
N PHE A 411 12.56 -21.08 -5.69
CA PHE A 411 11.22 -21.48 -6.12
C PHE A 411 11.14 -21.55 -7.65
N GLU A 412 10.14 -22.25 -8.17
CA GLU A 412 9.81 -22.27 -9.61
C GLU A 412 8.60 -21.38 -9.90
N MET A 413 7.50 -21.54 -9.14
CA MET A 413 6.37 -20.62 -9.09
C MET A 413 6.14 -20.24 -7.62
N GLY A 414 5.95 -18.94 -7.34
CA GLY A 414 5.61 -18.42 -6.02
C GLY A 414 4.24 -17.77 -6.02
N VAL A 415 3.31 -18.24 -5.18
CA VAL A 415 1.99 -17.60 -5.01
C VAL A 415 2.02 -16.70 -3.78
N SER A 416 1.73 -15.43 -3.98
CA SER A 416 1.77 -14.42 -2.93
C SER A 416 0.85 -13.24 -3.24
N ASN A 417 0.67 -12.36 -2.26
CA ASN A 417 0.22 -11.00 -2.48
C ASN A 417 1.38 -10.04 -2.23
N PHE A 418 1.45 -8.98 -3.01
CA PHE A 418 2.42 -7.91 -2.79
C PHE A 418 1.77 -6.70 -2.13
N GLY A 419 2.61 -5.84 -1.55
CA GLY A 419 2.16 -4.60 -0.93
C GLY A 419 1.50 -3.65 -1.92
N SER A 420 0.69 -2.74 -1.39
CA SER A 420 0.05 -1.68 -2.16
C SER A 420 1.05 -0.83 -2.91
N LEU A 421 0.67 -0.43 -4.11
CA LEU A 421 1.46 0.40 -5.00
C LEU A 421 0.78 1.75 -5.16
N LEU A 422 1.56 2.82 -5.21
CA LEU A 422 1.05 4.16 -5.51
C LEU A 422 1.41 4.59 -6.94
N ASP A 423 2.44 3.98 -7.49
CA ASP A 423 2.86 4.13 -8.88
C ASP A 423 3.80 3.00 -9.31
N ILE A 424 4.23 3.05 -10.56
CA ILE A 424 5.13 2.05 -11.12
C ILE A 424 6.53 2.09 -10.47
N ASN A 425 6.98 3.24 -9.93
CA ASN A 425 8.28 3.35 -9.28
C ASN A 425 8.40 2.45 -8.05
N MET A 426 7.31 2.32 -7.28
CA MET A 426 7.31 1.45 -6.11
C MET A 426 7.50 -0.03 -6.45
N ARG A 427 7.12 -0.46 -7.66
CA ARG A 427 7.40 -1.81 -8.15
C ARG A 427 8.71 -1.89 -8.91
N SER A 428 9.19 -0.79 -9.47
CA SER A 428 10.32 -0.77 -10.38
C SER A 428 11.64 -1.26 -9.79
N VAL A 429 11.81 -1.17 -8.46
CA VAL A 429 12.98 -1.74 -7.77
C VAL A 429 13.09 -3.26 -7.94
N SER A 430 11.97 -3.94 -8.28
CA SER A 430 11.93 -5.38 -8.58
C SER A 430 12.19 -5.69 -10.07
N PHE A 431 12.40 -4.68 -10.90
CA PHE A 431 12.60 -4.83 -12.35
C PHE A 431 14.08 -4.63 -12.77
N PHE A 432 14.95 -4.31 -11.82
CA PHE A 432 16.37 -4.21 -12.08
C PHE A 432 17.06 -5.55 -11.81
N HIS A 433 17.76 -6.04 -12.81
CA HIS A 433 18.47 -7.31 -12.69
C HIS A 433 19.47 -7.30 -11.53
N GLY A 434 19.44 -8.34 -10.70
CA GLY A 434 20.31 -8.47 -9.54
C GLY A 434 20.01 -7.53 -8.37
N ALA A 435 18.94 -6.74 -8.43
CA ALA A 435 18.47 -5.99 -7.25
C ALA A 435 18.03 -6.93 -6.13
N GLN A 436 18.13 -6.50 -4.88
CA GLN A 436 17.69 -7.29 -3.72
C GLN A 436 16.21 -7.73 -3.83
N SER A 437 15.38 -6.93 -4.47
CA SER A 437 13.94 -7.19 -4.69
C SER A 437 13.63 -7.75 -6.08
N ASP A 438 14.63 -8.21 -6.83
CA ASP A 438 14.46 -8.91 -8.10
C ASP A 438 13.95 -10.35 -7.87
N TYR A 439 12.72 -10.47 -7.40
CA TYR A 439 12.12 -11.78 -7.06
C TYR A 439 12.00 -12.71 -8.26
N ALA A 440 11.63 -12.19 -9.41
CA ALA A 440 11.40 -12.97 -10.62
C ALA A 440 12.67 -13.35 -11.38
N GLY A 441 13.76 -12.61 -11.23
CA GLY A 441 14.97 -12.78 -12.05
C GLY A 441 14.83 -12.10 -13.41
N ILE A 442 14.23 -10.94 -13.44
CA ILE A 442 14.05 -10.16 -14.69
C ILE A 442 15.42 -9.70 -15.19
N ASN A 443 15.70 -9.97 -16.45
CA ASN A 443 16.89 -9.49 -17.15
C ASN A 443 16.47 -8.91 -18.51
N ASP A 444 15.85 -7.73 -18.45
CA ASP A 444 15.32 -7.01 -19.62
C ASP A 444 15.85 -5.58 -19.69
N PRO A 445 16.95 -5.34 -20.44
CA PRO A 445 17.51 -3.99 -20.61
C PRO A 445 16.54 -2.95 -21.18
N THR A 446 15.56 -3.40 -21.97
CA THR A 446 14.52 -2.50 -22.52
C THR A 446 13.58 -2.04 -21.40
N LEU A 447 13.18 -2.95 -20.51
CA LEU A 447 12.37 -2.62 -19.34
C LEU A 447 13.12 -1.67 -18.41
N GLU A 448 14.39 -1.96 -18.11
CA GLU A 448 15.23 -1.08 -17.28
C GLU A 448 15.34 0.32 -17.86
N ALA A 449 15.57 0.44 -19.18
CA ALA A 449 15.62 1.73 -19.86
C ALA A 449 14.30 2.51 -19.75
N LEU A 450 13.15 1.85 -19.90
CA LEU A 450 11.83 2.46 -19.72
C LEU A 450 11.63 2.95 -18.27
N VAL A 451 12.04 2.17 -17.27
CA VAL A 451 11.94 2.55 -15.85
C VAL A 451 12.81 3.78 -15.56
N LEU A 452 14.05 3.82 -16.06
CA LEU A 452 14.93 4.98 -15.91
C LEU A 452 14.38 6.21 -16.64
N GLN A 453 13.80 6.04 -17.81
CA GLN A 453 13.14 7.12 -18.54
C GLN A 453 11.94 7.65 -17.73
N TRP A 454 11.11 6.78 -17.17
CA TRP A 454 9.98 7.18 -16.33
C TRP A 454 10.43 8.01 -15.13
N ARG A 455 11.48 7.57 -14.43
CA ARG A 455 12.04 8.28 -13.28
C ARG A 455 12.53 9.69 -13.62
N ARG A 456 13.12 9.87 -14.82
CA ARG A 456 13.66 11.15 -15.28
C ARG A 456 12.60 12.10 -15.85
N THR A 457 11.42 11.60 -16.19
CA THR A 457 10.35 12.39 -16.81
C THR A 457 9.59 13.15 -15.73
N LEU A 458 9.57 14.50 -15.84
CA LEU A 458 8.84 15.37 -14.91
C LEU A 458 7.37 15.49 -15.31
N GLU A 459 7.09 15.54 -16.60
CA GLU A 459 5.75 15.78 -17.14
C GLU A 459 4.81 14.61 -16.84
N PRO A 460 3.65 14.84 -16.16
CA PRO A 460 2.74 13.77 -15.74
C PRO A 460 2.23 12.90 -16.89
N GLU A 461 1.85 13.52 -18.03
CA GLU A 461 1.36 12.76 -19.21
C GLU A 461 2.47 11.92 -19.84
N GLY A 462 3.71 12.42 -19.86
CA GLY A 462 4.86 11.65 -20.33
C GLY A 462 5.11 10.43 -19.43
N ARG A 463 5.06 10.60 -18.12
CA ARG A 463 5.17 9.47 -17.16
C ARG A 463 4.06 8.45 -17.34
N LYS A 464 2.81 8.90 -17.52
CA LYS A 464 1.67 8.03 -17.75
C LYS A 464 1.86 7.15 -18.98
N GLN A 465 2.32 7.74 -20.11
CA GLN A 465 2.60 7.00 -21.32
C GLN A 465 3.69 5.96 -21.11
N ILE A 466 4.81 6.33 -20.47
CA ILE A 466 5.92 5.41 -20.20
C ILE A 466 5.48 4.31 -19.21
N SER A 467 4.67 4.64 -18.21
CA SER A 467 4.06 3.65 -17.31
C SER A 467 3.24 2.62 -18.07
N ALA A 468 2.46 3.06 -19.07
CA ALA A 468 1.70 2.15 -19.91
C ALA A 468 2.62 1.24 -20.76
N ASP A 469 3.73 1.75 -21.26
CA ASP A 469 4.71 0.97 -22.04
C ASP A 469 5.43 -0.07 -21.16
N ILE A 470 5.79 0.28 -19.91
CA ILE A 470 6.32 -0.65 -18.92
C ILE A 470 5.31 -1.78 -18.65
N GLN A 471 4.04 -1.44 -18.42
CA GLN A 471 2.98 -2.42 -18.14
C GLN A 471 2.78 -3.38 -19.32
N ARG A 472 2.77 -2.87 -20.56
CA ARG A 472 2.67 -3.68 -21.78
C ARG A 472 3.89 -4.59 -21.94
N ARG A 473 5.10 -4.09 -21.70
CA ARG A 473 6.35 -4.86 -21.83
C ARG A 473 6.36 -6.04 -20.87
N LEU A 474 6.06 -5.80 -19.59
CA LEU A 474 6.00 -6.84 -18.57
C LEU A 474 4.94 -7.90 -18.91
N ALA A 475 3.78 -7.48 -19.41
CA ALA A 475 2.72 -8.40 -19.82
C ALA A 475 3.13 -9.18 -21.08
N ASP A 476 3.69 -8.53 -22.11
CA ASP A 476 4.11 -9.21 -23.34
C ASP A 476 5.17 -10.26 -23.07
N GLN A 477 6.19 -9.95 -22.27
CA GLN A 477 7.26 -10.89 -21.91
C GLN A 477 6.87 -11.85 -20.79
N MET A 478 5.69 -11.67 -20.20
CA MET A 478 5.18 -12.43 -19.04
C MET A 478 6.23 -12.55 -17.92
N GLU A 479 6.91 -11.44 -17.64
CA GLU A 479 7.99 -11.38 -16.64
C GLU A 479 7.48 -11.18 -15.23
N TRP A 480 6.25 -10.66 -15.11
CA TRP A 480 5.57 -10.47 -13.84
C TRP A 480 4.13 -10.97 -13.95
N VAL A 481 3.84 -12.10 -13.31
CA VAL A 481 2.55 -12.78 -13.46
C VAL A 481 1.61 -12.36 -12.34
N ASN A 482 0.81 -11.34 -12.60
CA ASN A 482 -0.36 -11.03 -11.78
C ASN A 482 -1.53 -11.95 -12.16
N VAL A 483 -2.36 -12.27 -11.18
CA VAL A 483 -3.54 -13.11 -11.40
C VAL A 483 -4.83 -12.42 -11.03
N THR A 484 -4.89 -11.74 -9.88
CA THR A 484 -6.06 -10.93 -9.45
C THR A 484 -5.59 -9.73 -8.65
N GLY A 485 -6.47 -8.76 -8.41
CA GLY A 485 -6.31 -7.86 -7.29
C GLY A 485 -6.37 -8.64 -5.97
N TYR A 486 -5.84 -8.08 -4.89
CA TYR A 486 -6.01 -8.59 -3.53
C TYR A 486 -6.98 -7.69 -2.76
N PRO A 487 -8.11 -8.20 -2.24
CA PRO A 487 -9.08 -7.38 -1.55
C PRO A 487 -8.62 -7.09 -0.13
N PHE A 488 -8.86 -5.88 0.33
CA PHE A 488 -8.61 -5.51 1.71
C PHE A 488 -9.88 -4.93 2.34
N TYR A 489 -10.29 -5.49 3.47
CA TYR A 489 -11.48 -5.09 4.18
C TYR A 489 -11.17 -4.74 5.62
N GLN A 490 -11.82 -3.70 6.09
CA GLN A 490 -11.91 -3.30 7.49
C GLN A 490 -13.38 -3.25 7.89
N ALA A 491 -13.66 -3.44 9.16
CA ALA A 491 -15.02 -3.36 9.66
C ALA A 491 -15.07 -2.48 10.90
N TYR A 492 -16.14 -1.70 11.04
CA TYR A 492 -16.30 -0.83 12.19
C TYR A 492 -17.77 -0.61 12.53
N ARG A 493 -18.02 -0.26 13.80
CA ARG A 493 -19.35 0.09 14.28
C ARG A 493 -19.79 1.44 13.74
N GLU A 494 -21.06 1.61 13.45
CA GLU A 494 -21.62 2.87 12.90
C GLU A 494 -21.35 4.10 13.77
N ARG A 495 -21.06 3.93 15.08
CA ARG A 495 -20.63 5.02 15.97
C ARG A 495 -19.25 5.59 15.63
N VAL A 496 -18.43 4.87 14.87
CA VAL A 496 -17.14 5.37 14.34
C VAL A 496 -17.44 6.26 13.14
N LYS A 497 -17.14 7.54 13.27
CA LYS A 497 -17.44 8.54 12.24
C LYS A 497 -16.17 9.09 11.63
N ASN A 498 -16.32 9.58 10.40
CA ASN A 498 -15.27 10.22 9.61
C ASN A 498 -14.04 9.32 9.32
N TYR A 499 -14.19 8.00 9.47
CA TYR A 499 -13.16 7.08 9.01
C TYR A 499 -13.14 7.06 7.47
N ARG A 500 -11.93 7.13 6.91
CA ARG A 500 -11.69 7.02 5.47
C ARG A 500 -10.75 5.85 5.21
N PHE A 501 -11.16 4.98 4.30
CA PHE A 501 -10.31 3.90 3.83
C PHE A 501 -9.27 4.46 2.87
N TYR A 502 -8.02 4.05 3.03
CA TYR A 502 -6.94 4.35 2.08
C TYR A 502 -6.56 3.10 1.30
N ASP A 503 -5.88 2.17 1.95
CA ASP A 503 -5.56 0.84 1.43
C ASP A 503 -5.10 -0.08 2.58
N GLN A 504 -4.41 -1.18 2.25
CA GLN A 504 -3.93 -2.13 3.24
C GLN A 504 -2.76 -1.62 4.10
N ALA A 505 -2.03 -0.58 3.68
CA ALA A 505 -0.84 -0.08 4.38
C ALA A 505 -1.12 1.10 5.31
N TYR A 506 -2.27 1.76 5.18
CA TYR A 506 -2.57 2.99 5.89
C TYR A 506 -3.77 2.86 6.82
N LEU A 507 -3.62 3.36 8.03
CA LEU A 507 -4.67 3.42 9.04
C LEU A 507 -4.58 4.77 9.79
N PHE A 508 -5.16 5.81 9.21
CA PHE A 508 -5.16 7.15 9.79
C PHE A 508 -6.37 7.38 10.68
N MET A 509 -6.13 7.73 11.95
CA MET A 509 -7.17 7.92 12.96
C MET A 509 -7.30 9.37 13.44
N GLU A 510 -6.51 10.31 12.92
CA GLU A 510 -6.49 11.71 13.40
C GLU A 510 -7.84 12.41 13.32
N GLN A 511 -8.64 12.10 12.28
CA GLN A 511 -9.94 12.73 12.03
C GLN A 511 -11.13 11.86 12.46
N VAL A 512 -10.86 10.69 13.02
CA VAL A 512 -11.91 9.78 13.50
C VAL A 512 -12.47 10.26 14.83
N TRP A 513 -13.79 10.17 14.98
CA TRP A 513 -14.48 10.47 16.23
C TRP A 513 -15.59 9.46 16.51
N LEU A 514 -16.06 9.43 17.76
CA LEU A 514 -17.08 8.48 18.21
C LEU A 514 -18.40 9.21 18.48
N GLU A 515 -19.46 8.75 17.83
CA GLU A 515 -20.83 9.13 18.19
C GLU A 515 -21.18 8.46 19.52
N LYS A 516 -21.72 9.25 20.47
CA LYS A 516 -22.13 8.77 21.81
C LYS A 516 -23.43 8.01 21.76
#